data_a9e4732e8396ced46ff25ff9285b37b2
#
_entry.id   a9e4732e8396ced46ff25ff9285b37b2
#
_cell.length_a   1.000
_cell.length_b   1.000
_cell.length_c   1.000
_cell.angle_alpha   90.00
_cell.angle_beta   90.00
_cell.angle_gamma   90.00
#
_symmetry.space_group_name_H-M   'P 1'
#
loop_
_entity.id
_entity.type
_entity.pdbx_description
1 polymer ?
#
loop_
_entity_poly.entity_id
_entity_poly.type
_entity_poly.pdbx_seq_one_letter_code
_entity_poly.pdbx_strand_id
1 'polypeptide(L)'
;GVFPLYKLAKNINADVFLGFRSKDRVVMEDEFNDVSNMVIVGTDDGSYGYNGYIASAMEQYLDSHKCDMIYSCGPMPMLKAVKKIAESRGIKCQVSLEQRMGCGIGACLVCSCETNKEGTDRYAKVCTNGPVFYSEEVTLND
;
A
#
# COMPACT_ATOMS: atom_id res chain seq x y z
N GLY A 1 6.58 4.71 -1.19
CA GLY A 1 5.45 4.39 -0.27
C GLY A 1 5.79 4.49 1.22
N VAL A 2 7.08 4.52 1.58
CA VAL A 2 7.52 4.44 2.99
C VAL A 2 7.11 5.68 3.79
N PHE A 3 7.38 6.88 3.26
CA PHE A 3 7.15 8.14 3.99
C PHE A 3 5.67 8.42 4.36
N PRO A 4 4.68 8.23 3.46
CA PRO A 4 3.27 8.40 3.83
C PRO A 4 2.84 7.45 4.95
N LEU A 5 3.28 6.19 4.90
CA LEU A 5 2.95 5.20 5.91
C LEU A 5 3.64 5.47 7.25
N TYR A 6 4.85 6.03 7.27
CA TYR A 6 5.51 6.42 8.51
C TYR A 6 4.71 7.49 9.27
N LYS A 7 4.21 8.51 8.55
CA LYS A 7 3.35 9.52 9.16
C LYS A 7 2.08 8.91 9.77
N LEU A 8 1.49 7.93 9.12
CA LEU A 8 0.33 7.20 9.62
C LEU A 8 0.68 6.38 10.86
N ALA A 9 1.76 5.58 10.79
CA ALA A 9 2.22 4.71 11.88
C ALA A 9 2.46 5.45 13.20
N LYS A 10 2.92 6.69 13.14
CA LYS A 10 3.08 7.56 14.33
C LYS A 10 1.78 7.85 15.09
N ASN A 11 0.63 7.66 14.48
CA ASN A 11 -0.68 8.02 15.05
C ASN A 11 -1.57 6.80 15.35
N ILE A 12 -1.12 5.61 14.99
CA ILE A 12 -1.86 4.37 15.21
C ILE A 12 -0.91 3.27 15.71
N ASN A 13 -1.44 2.33 16.48
CA ASN A 13 -0.70 1.11 16.81
C ASN A 13 -0.78 0.15 15.61
N ALA A 14 0.30 0.05 14.86
CA ALA A 14 0.36 -0.74 13.64
C ALA A 14 1.48 -1.78 13.67
N ASP A 15 1.23 -2.89 13.00
CA ASP A 15 2.25 -3.82 12.57
C ASP A 15 2.66 -3.43 11.14
N VAL A 16 3.95 -3.31 10.89
CA VAL A 16 4.48 -2.70 9.67
C VAL A 16 5.26 -3.72 8.84
N PHE A 17 5.00 -3.72 7.54
CA PHE A 17 5.63 -4.58 6.56
C PHE A 17 6.34 -3.71 5.52
N LEU A 18 7.66 -3.73 5.50
CA LEU A 18 8.52 -2.94 4.61
C LEU A 18 9.14 -3.83 3.54
N GLY A 19 8.79 -3.62 2.28
CA GLY A 19 9.32 -4.37 1.14
C GLY A 19 10.33 -3.57 0.33
N PHE A 20 11.46 -4.17 0.03
CA PHE A 20 12.53 -3.58 -0.77
C PHE A 20 13.06 -4.59 -1.80
N ARG A 21 13.79 -4.13 -2.80
CA ARG A 21 14.41 -5.04 -3.78
C ARG A 21 15.62 -5.78 -3.18
N SER A 22 16.43 -5.08 -2.39
CA SER A 22 17.69 -5.56 -1.84
C SER A 22 18.07 -4.80 -0.57
N LYS A 23 19.02 -5.34 0.21
CA LYS A 23 19.46 -4.77 1.48
C LYS A 23 19.93 -3.31 1.38
N ASP A 24 20.63 -2.95 0.29
CA ASP A 24 21.13 -1.59 0.06
C ASP A 24 20.02 -0.55 -0.15
N ARG A 25 18.78 -1.00 -0.36
CA ARG A 25 17.59 -0.17 -0.51
C ARG A 25 16.76 -0.02 0.75
N VAL A 26 17.10 -0.74 1.81
CA VAL A 26 16.38 -0.67 3.10
C VAL A 26 16.60 0.70 3.72
N VAL A 27 15.51 1.38 4.03
CA VAL A 27 15.50 2.70 4.68
C VAL A 27 14.39 2.77 5.72
N MET A 28 14.58 3.57 6.76
CA MET A 28 13.59 3.88 7.81
C MET A 28 13.15 2.68 8.66
N GLU A 29 13.92 1.61 8.73
CA GLU A 29 13.61 0.47 9.59
C GLU A 29 13.60 0.87 11.06
N ASP A 30 14.64 1.58 11.51
CA ASP A 30 14.75 2.03 12.91
C ASP A 30 13.64 3.01 13.28
N GLU A 31 13.34 3.96 12.39
CA GLU A 31 12.27 4.92 12.62
C GLU A 31 10.89 4.26 12.73
N PHE A 32 10.63 3.21 11.95
CA PHE A 32 9.38 2.44 12.10
C PHE A 32 9.38 1.60 13.37
N ASN A 33 10.52 1.02 13.78
CA ASN A 33 10.62 0.29 15.04
C ASN A 33 10.28 1.16 16.25
N ASP A 34 10.62 2.45 16.19
CA ASP A 34 10.35 3.40 17.27
C ASP A 34 8.84 3.74 17.43
N VAL A 35 8.03 3.55 16.39
CA VAL A 35 6.63 4.02 16.36
C VAL A 35 5.60 2.92 16.10
N SER A 36 6.02 1.69 15.89
CA SER A 36 5.16 0.55 15.53
C SER A 36 5.25 -0.56 16.56
N ASN A 37 4.23 -1.42 16.61
CA ASN A 37 4.27 -2.59 17.50
C ASN A 37 5.29 -3.63 17.03
N MET A 38 5.38 -3.80 15.71
CA MET A 38 6.27 -4.75 15.06
C MET A 38 6.63 -4.26 13.66
N VAL A 39 7.85 -4.51 13.24
CA VAL A 39 8.32 -4.24 11.87
C VAL A 39 8.89 -5.52 11.27
N ILE A 40 8.38 -5.90 10.12
CA ILE A 40 8.93 -6.96 9.28
C ILE A 40 9.50 -6.32 8.01
N VAL A 41 10.79 -6.51 7.79
CA VAL A 41 11.47 -6.10 6.56
C VAL A 41 11.66 -7.33 5.67
N GLY A 42 11.38 -7.19 4.38
CA GLY A 42 11.64 -8.22 3.38
C GLY A 42 12.36 -7.64 2.17
N THR A 43 13.17 -8.47 1.53
CA THR A 43 13.84 -8.13 0.28
C THR A 43 13.56 -9.18 -0.79
N ASP A 44 13.29 -8.69 -2.01
CA ASP A 44 12.92 -9.56 -3.14
C ASP A 44 14.04 -10.55 -3.48
N ASP A 45 15.30 -10.13 -3.31
CA ASP A 45 16.51 -10.94 -3.56
C ASP A 45 16.97 -11.78 -2.36
N GLY A 46 16.29 -11.67 -1.22
CA GLY A 46 16.61 -12.39 0.02
C GLY A 46 17.89 -11.92 0.72
N SER A 47 18.44 -10.77 0.35
CA SER A 47 19.68 -10.26 0.93
C SER A 47 19.53 -9.73 2.36
N TYR A 48 18.28 -9.47 2.82
CA TYR A 48 17.96 -9.03 4.16
C TYR A 48 16.53 -9.33 4.56
N GLY A 49 16.32 -9.74 5.81
CA GLY A 49 14.99 -9.97 6.38
C GLY A 49 14.26 -11.15 5.73
N TYR A 50 12.96 -10.99 5.48
CA TYR A 50 12.15 -11.99 4.79
C TYR A 50 12.60 -12.11 3.33
N ASN A 51 12.81 -13.33 2.87
CA ASN A 51 13.20 -13.61 1.49
C ASN A 51 11.96 -13.72 0.59
N GLY A 52 11.72 -12.72 -0.24
CA GLY A 52 10.62 -12.68 -1.20
C GLY A 52 9.74 -11.44 -1.07
N TYR A 53 8.57 -11.50 -1.72
CA TYR A 53 7.64 -10.37 -1.76
C TYR A 53 7.00 -10.13 -0.39
N ILE A 54 7.03 -8.89 0.06
CA ILE A 54 6.54 -8.49 1.39
C ILE A 54 5.04 -8.80 1.59
N ALA A 55 4.24 -8.79 0.52
CA ALA A 55 2.84 -9.19 0.59
C ALA A 55 2.67 -10.65 1.05
N SER A 56 3.60 -11.54 0.70
CA SER A 56 3.58 -12.94 1.15
C SER A 56 3.91 -13.06 2.64
N ALA A 57 4.85 -12.25 3.14
CA ALA A 57 5.14 -12.18 4.58
C ALA A 57 3.91 -11.71 5.37
N MET A 58 3.22 -10.67 4.87
CA MET A 58 1.97 -10.18 5.45
C MET A 58 0.87 -11.25 5.43
N GLU A 59 0.72 -11.98 4.33
CA GLU A 59 -0.27 -13.05 4.21
C GLU A 59 -0.07 -14.15 5.25
N GLN A 60 1.17 -14.62 5.43
CA GLN A 60 1.55 -15.61 6.45
C GLN A 60 1.29 -15.09 7.87
N TYR A 61 1.60 -13.82 8.13
CA TYR A 61 1.32 -13.19 9.42
C TYR A 61 -0.17 -13.18 9.75
N LEU A 62 -1.01 -12.86 8.77
CA LEU A 62 -2.47 -12.82 8.90
C LEU A 62 -3.12 -14.20 9.13
N ASP A 63 -2.39 -15.31 8.96
CA ASP A 63 -2.88 -16.65 9.28
C ASP A 63 -3.07 -16.86 10.81
N SER A 64 -2.31 -16.13 11.61
CA SER A 64 -2.32 -16.24 13.08
C SER A 64 -2.69 -14.95 13.82
N HIS A 65 -2.82 -13.83 13.11
CA HIS A 65 -3.08 -12.52 13.70
C HIS A 65 -4.33 -11.88 13.09
N LYS A 66 -5.12 -11.23 13.94
CA LYS A 66 -6.27 -10.44 13.49
C LYS A 66 -5.82 -9.07 13.05
N CYS A 67 -6.48 -8.56 12.02
CA CYS A 67 -6.23 -7.22 11.49
C CYS A 67 -7.58 -6.55 11.18
N ASP A 68 -7.76 -5.34 11.66
CA ASP A 68 -8.99 -4.57 11.45
C ASP A 68 -8.97 -3.84 10.10
N MET A 69 -7.79 -3.38 9.68
CA MET A 69 -7.62 -2.60 8.45
C MET A 69 -6.19 -2.67 7.92
N ILE A 70 -6.04 -2.73 6.62
CA ILE A 70 -4.75 -2.70 5.93
C ILE A 70 -4.59 -1.34 5.23
N TYR A 71 -3.43 -0.73 5.40
CA TYR A 71 -3.01 0.47 4.68
C TYR A 71 -1.81 0.12 3.80
N SER A 72 -1.87 0.40 2.52
CA SER A 72 -0.81 0.04 1.60
C SER A 72 -0.43 1.19 0.67
N CYS A 73 0.87 1.36 0.46
CA CYS A 73 1.44 2.34 -0.45
C CYS A 73 2.70 1.77 -1.10
N GLY A 74 2.75 1.75 -2.42
CA GLY A 74 3.90 1.22 -3.16
C GLY A 74 3.58 0.87 -4.61
N PRO A 75 4.42 0.03 -5.24
CA PRO A 75 4.25 -0.34 -6.64
C PRO A 75 2.94 -1.09 -6.91
N MET A 76 2.38 -0.91 -8.10
CA MET A 76 1.11 -1.50 -8.51
C MET A 76 1.03 -3.02 -8.30
N PRO A 77 2.05 -3.84 -8.63
CA PRO A 77 2.00 -5.28 -8.38
C PRO A 77 1.83 -5.63 -6.89
N MET A 78 2.47 -4.87 -5.99
CA MET A 78 2.32 -5.04 -4.55
C MET A 78 0.90 -4.66 -4.10
N LEU A 79 0.37 -3.52 -4.56
CA LEU A 79 -0.99 -3.09 -4.23
C LEU A 79 -2.04 -4.11 -4.68
N LYS A 80 -1.87 -4.71 -5.87
CA LYS A 80 -2.74 -5.80 -6.36
C LYS A 80 -2.69 -7.03 -5.46
N ALA A 81 -1.50 -7.44 -5.03
CA ALA A 81 -1.33 -8.58 -4.14
C ALA A 81 -1.97 -8.32 -2.77
N VAL A 82 -1.73 -7.15 -2.18
CA VAL A 82 -2.33 -6.74 -0.91
C VAL A 82 -3.85 -6.66 -0.99
N LYS A 83 -4.40 -6.07 -2.06
CA LYS A 83 -5.85 -6.02 -2.30
C LYS A 83 -6.46 -7.42 -2.33
N LYS A 84 -5.86 -8.36 -3.09
CA LYS A 84 -6.34 -9.74 -3.18
C LYS A 84 -6.33 -10.45 -1.82
N ILE A 85 -5.28 -10.26 -1.03
CA ILE A 85 -5.18 -10.82 0.32
C ILE A 85 -6.28 -10.25 1.22
N ALA A 86 -6.46 -8.92 1.20
CA ALA A 86 -7.48 -8.25 2.00
C ALA A 86 -8.89 -8.75 1.64
N GLU A 87 -9.23 -8.82 0.36
CA GLU A 87 -10.53 -9.31 -0.14
C GLU A 87 -10.78 -10.76 0.26
N SER A 88 -9.80 -11.65 0.11
CA SER A 88 -9.94 -13.07 0.46
C SER A 88 -10.18 -13.30 1.95
N ARG A 89 -9.76 -12.35 2.80
CA ARG A 89 -9.91 -12.42 4.26
C ARG A 89 -11.02 -11.53 4.81
N GLY A 90 -11.72 -10.78 3.96
CA GLY A 90 -12.76 -9.83 4.36
C GLY A 90 -12.23 -8.66 5.20
N ILE A 91 -10.97 -8.29 5.03
CA ILE A 91 -10.31 -7.17 5.73
C ILE A 91 -10.44 -5.90 4.88
N LYS A 92 -10.86 -4.80 5.48
CA LYS A 92 -10.86 -3.50 4.81
C LYS A 92 -9.45 -3.06 4.46
N CYS A 93 -9.27 -2.52 3.26
CA CYS A 93 -7.96 -2.09 2.79
C CYS A 93 -8.04 -0.71 2.14
N GLN A 94 -7.14 0.18 2.53
CA GLN A 94 -6.90 1.44 1.83
C GLN A 94 -5.57 1.38 1.09
N VAL A 95 -5.58 1.87 -0.14
CA VAL A 95 -4.40 1.96 -1.01
C VAL A 95 -4.11 3.41 -1.36
N SER A 96 -2.86 3.80 -1.27
CA SER A 96 -2.39 5.10 -1.74
C SER A 96 -1.84 4.93 -3.14
N LEU A 97 -2.49 5.54 -4.12
CA LEU A 97 -2.10 5.47 -5.52
C LEU A 97 -1.11 6.58 -5.88
N GLU A 98 -0.12 6.21 -6.68
CA GLU A 98 0.80 7.14 -7.32
C GLU A 98 0.49 7.19 -8.82
N GLN A 99 0.31 8.41 -9.36
CA GLN A 99 0.07 8.65 -10.77
C GLN A 99 0.89 9.83 -11.26
N ARG A 100 1.12 9.89 -12.56
CA ARG A 100 1.75 11.07 -13.17
C ARG A 100 0.90 12.29 -12.92
N MET A 101 1.54 13.36 -12.45
CA MET A 101 0.88 14.64 -12.22
C MET A 101 1.15 15.61 -13.36
N GLY A 102 0.06 16.06 -14.02
CA GLY A 102 0.14 17.17 -14.97
C GLY A 102 -0.16 18.49 -14.29
N CYS A 103 -1.44 18.75 -13.98
CA CYS A 103 -1.87 20.03 -13.41
C CYS A 103 -1.98 20.06 -11.88
N GLY A 104 -2.22 18.93 -11.21
CA GLY A 104 -2.44 18.83 -9.76
C GLY A 104 -3.76 19.39 -9.25
N ILE A 105 -4.59 19.98 -10.12
CA ILE A 105 -5.85 20.68 -9.78
C ILE A 105 -7.11 20.01 -10.39
N GLY A 106 -6.96 18.83 -10.97
CA GLY A 106 -8.07 18.07 -11.53
C GLY A 106 -8.50 18.44 -12.95
N ALA A 107 -7.79 19.33 -13.66
CA ALA A 107 -8.19 19.82 -14.98
C ALA A 107 -7.75 18.92 -16.16
N CYS A 108 -6.55 18.31 -16.10
CA CYS A 108 -5.92 17.67 -17.27
C CYS A 108 -6.16 16.18 -17.44
N LEU A 109 -6.80 15.50 -16.50
CA LEU A 109 -7.11 14.06 -16.51
C LEU A 109 -5.88 13.10 -16.53
N VAL A 110 -4.66 13.61 -16.49
CA VAL A 110 -3.41 12.79 -16.55
C VAL A 110 -3.31 11.78 -15.40
N CYS A 111 -3.80 12.14 -14.20
CA CYS A 111 -3.75 11.30 -13.01
C CYS A 111 -5.04 10.48 -12.79
N SER A 112 -5.80 10.21 -13.85
CA SER A 112 -7.04 9.42 -13.73
C SER A 112 -6.73 7.96 -13.40
N CYS A 113 -7.48 7.40 -12.46
CA CYS A 113 -7.52 5.98 -12.17
C CYS A 113 -8.93 5.45 -12.38
N GLU A 114 -9.05 4.20 -12.79
CA GLU A 114 -10.34 3.55 -12.99
C GLU A 114 -10.94 3.14 -11.65
N THR A 115 -12.24 3.39 -11.49
CA THR A 115 -13.01 2.97 -10.31
C THR A 115 -13.94 1.82 -10.66
N ASN A 116 -14.45 1.13 -9.64
CA ASN A 116 -15.46 0.08 -9.82
C ASN A 116 -16.89 0.64 -9.98
N LYS A 117 -17.03 1.96 -10.17
CA LYS A 117 -18.31 2.64 -10.42
C LYS A 117 -18.64 2.67 -11.91
N GLU A 118 -19.91 2.79 -12.24
CA GLU A 118 -20.38 2.90 -13.61
C GLU A 118 -20.64 4.37 -14.02
N GLY A 119 -20.73 4.62 -15.32
CA GLY A 119 -21.08 5.93 -15.86
C GLY A 119 -19.98 6.99 -15.72
N THR A 120 -20.37 8.19 -15.36
CA THR A 120 -19.48 9.35 -15.23
C THR A 120 -18.45 9.20 -14.10
N ASP A 121 -18.74 8.36 -13.12
CA ASP A 121 -17.91 8.12 -11.95
C ASP A 121 -16.90 6.97 -12.14
N ARG A 122 -16.83 6.42 -13.35
CA ARG A 122 -15.89 5.34 -13.70
C ARG A 122 -14.43 5.74 -13.50
N TYR A 123 -14.11 7.02 -13.53
CA TYR A 123 -12.75 7.52 -13.36
C TYR A 123 -12.68 8.51 -12.20
N ALA A 124 -11.71 8.33 -11.32
CA ALA A 124 -11.32 9.28 -10.30
C ALA A 124 -9.97 9.91 -10.62
N LYS A 125 -9.74 11.12 -10.12
CA LYS A 125 -8.46 11.82 -10.28
C LYS A 125 -7.67 11.71 -9.00
N VAL A 126 -6.50 11.08 -9.05
CA VAL A 126 -5.66 10.88 -7.86
C VAL A 126 -5.30 12.21 -7.17
N CYS A 127 -5.13 13.30 -7.95
CA CYS A 127 -4.77 14.62 -7.39
C CYS A 127 -5.88 15.30 -6.59
N THR A 128 -7.17 15.02 -6.86
CA THR A 128 -8.30 15.71 -6.23
C THR A 128 -9.25 14.78 -5.48
N ASN A 129 -9.40 13.53 -5.92
CA ASN A 129 -10.26 12.54 -5.28
C ASN A 129 -9.48 11.59 -4.34
N GLY A 130 -8.15 11.49 -4.53
CA GLY A 130 -7.24 10.66 -3.76
C GLY A 130 -6.21 11.49 -2.97
N PRO A 131 -5.01 10.99 -2.77
CA PRO A 131 -4.43 9.76 -3.36
C PRO A 131 -4.87 8.44 -2.70
N VAL A 132 -5.59 8.49 -1.58
CA VAL A 132 -6.01 7.31 -0.82
C VAL A 132 -7.44 6.92 -1.19
N PHE A 133 -7.62 5.64 -1.52
CA PHE A 133 -8.92 5.05 -1.86
C PHE A 133 -9.11 3.74 -1.09
N TYR A 134 -10.36 3.35 -0.84
CA TYR A 134 -10.60 1.96 -0.48
C TYR A 134 -10.27 1.05 -1.66
N SER A 135 -9.61 -0.07 -1.40
CA SER A 135 -9.15 -0.97 -2.47
C SER A 135 -10.31 -1.52 -3.31
N GLU A 136 -11.49 -1.65 -2.73
CA GLU A 136 -12.73 -2.06 -3.39
C GLU A 136 -13.30 -1.01 -4.34
N GLU A 137 -12.94 0.27 -4.19
CA GLU A 137 -13.45 1.37 -5.02
C GLU A 137 -12.67 1.54 -6.32
N VAL A 138 -11.44 1.03 -6.40
CA VAL A 138 -10.54 1.25 -7.53
C VAL A 138 -10.13 -0.04 -8.22
N THR A 139 -10.04 0.04 -9.54
CA THR A 139 -9.47 -1.02 -10.36
C THR A 139 -7.97 -0.75 -10.47
N LEU A 140 -7.15 -1.66 -9.92
CA LEU A 140 -5.70 -1.53 -9.96
C LEU A 140 -5.17 -2.10 -11.30
N ASN A 141 -5.36 -1.34 -12.38
CA ASN A 141 -4.83 -1.67 -13.70
C ASN A 141 -3.40 -1.15 -13.86
N ASP A 142 -2.64 -1.79 -14.75
CA ASP A 142 -1.27 -1.36 -15.11
C ASP A 142 -1.30 -0.14 -16.01
#